data_2dcb5cde49b5c366f713d83b75033bd9
#
_entry.id   2dcb5cde49b5c366f713d83b75033bd9
#
_cell.length_a   1.000
_cell.length_b   1.000
_cell.length_c   1.000
_cell.angle_alpha   90.00
_cell.angle_beta   90.00
_cell.angle_gamma   90.00
#
_symmetry.space_group_name_H-M   'P 1'
#
loop_
_entity.id
_entity.type
_entity.pdbx_description
1 polymer ?
#
loop_
_entity_poly.entity_id
_entity_poly.type
_entity_poly.pdbx_seq_one_letter_code
_entity_poly.pdbx_strand_id
1 'polypeptide(L)' 'MNITEEWLESVGFEHIGFSNYAKPVGFYDVWLCIDDNGLCVSLFDYDEGYSVHLRPLNTQEEVQQLYKLLSEEEL' A
#
# COMPACT_ATOMS: atom_id res chain seq x y z
N MET A 1 -0.03 3.15 15.77
CA MET A 1 -1.13 4.08 15.42
C MET A 1 -2.00 3.48 14.35
N ASN A 2 -3.26 3.83 14.34
CA ASN A 2 -4.19 3.30 13.35
C ASN A 2 -3.90 3.85 11.95
N ILE A 3 -4.18 3.04 10.96
CA ILE A 3 -4.12 3.45 9.56
C ILE A 3 -5.34 4.32 9.28
N THR A 4 -5.11 5.53 8.77
CA THR A 4 -6.18 6.45 8.39
C THR A 4 -5.97 6.92 6.96
N GLU A 5 -7.03 7.41 6.33
CA GLU A 5 -6.94 7.97 4.99
C GLU A 5 -5.99 9.17 4.96
N GLU A 6 -6.07 10.03 5.98
CA GLU A 6 -5.19 11.19 6.08
C GLU A 6 -3.73 10.78 6.14
N TRP A 7 -3.42 9.74 6.93
CA TRP A 7 -2.06 9.28 7.04
C TRP A 7 -1.56 8.66 5.72
N LEU A 8 -2.39 7.86 5.06
CA LEU A 8 -2.03 7.27 3.78
C LEU A 8 -1.71 8.34 2.75
N GLU A 9 -2.53 9.38 2.66
CA GLU A 9 -2.25 10.49 1.76
C GLU A 9 -0.98 11.23 2.14
N SER A 10 -0.74 11.41 3.44
CA SER A 10 0.44 12.13 3.92
C SER A 10 1.76 11.43 3.59
N VAL A 11 1.75 10.12 3.46
CA VAL A 11 2.95 9.36 3.12
C VAL A 11 3.04 9.01 1.63
N GLY A 12 2.19 9.60 0.81
CA GLY A 12 2.31 9.52 -0.63
C GLY A 12 1.44 8.50 -1.34
N PHE A 13 0.48 7.87 -0.64
CA PHE A 13 -0.48 7.01 -1.29
C PHE A 13 -1.48 7.83 -2.09
N GLU A 14 -1.82 7.38 -3.28
CA GLU A 14 -2.82 8.00 -4.14
C GLU A 14 -4.18 7.40 -3.88
N HIS A 15 -5.20 8.24 -3.77
CA HIS A 15 -6.59 7.79 -3.66
C HIS A 15 -7.08 7.37 -5.04
N ILE A 16 -7.41 6.10 -5.20
CA ILE A 16 -7.79 5.52 -6.50
C ILE A 16 -9.26 5.17 -6.62
N GLY A 17 -10.07 5.44 -5.59
CA GLY A 17 -11.50 5.23 -5.62
C GLY A 17 -12.02 4.75 -4.27
N PHE A 18 -13.18 5.24 -3.84
CA PHE A 18 -13.76 4.93 -2.52
C PHE A 18 -12.71 5.01 -1.41
N SER A 19 -12.43 3.92 -0.72
CA SER A 19 -11.41 3.87 0.33
C SER A 19 -10.13 3.17 -0.12
N ASN A 20 -9.87 3.16 -1.43
CA ASN A 20 -8.73 2.47 -2.00
C ASN A 20 -7.57 3.43 -2.20
N TYR A 21 -6.39 3.03 -1.75
CA TYR A 21 -5.15 3.81 -1.85
C TYR A 21 -4.04 2.95 -2.44
N ALA A 22 -3.17 3.55 -3.23
CA ALA A 22 -2.08 2.83 -3.86
C ALA A 22 -0.83 3.69 -3.94
N LYS A 23 0.32 3.03 -3.85
CA LYS A 23 1.62 3.69 -3.97
C LYS A 23 2.57 2.75 -4.73
N PRO A 24 3.32 3.27 -5.71
CA PRO A 24 4.28 2.43 -6.42
C PRO A 24 5.42 2.00 -5.50
N VAL A 25 5.92 0.79 -5.70
CA VAL A 25 7.02 0.25 -4.91
C VAL A 25 8.13 -0.22 -5.84
N GLY A 26 9.37 0.22 -5.55
CA GLY A 26 10.54 -0.20 -6.32
C GLY A 26 10.59 0.41 -7.73
N PHE A 27 11.30 -0.29 -8.61
CA PHE A 27 11.60 0.18 -9.96
C PHE A 27 10.67 -0.38 -11.03
N TYR A 28 9.69 -1.19 -10.63
CA TYR A 28 8.78 -1.88 -11.54
C TYR A 28 7.40 -1.28 -11.45
N ASP A 29 6.52 -1.70 -12.36
CA ASP A 29 5.12 -1.28 -12.35
C ASP A 29 4.31 -2.06 -11.29
N VAL A 30 4.86 -2.17 -10.10
CA VAL A 30 4.22 -2.85 -8.97
C VAL A 30 3.75 -1.81 -7.96
N TRP A 31 2.49 -1.92 -7.57
CA TRP A 31 1.87 -0.98 -6.65
C TRP A 31 1.39 -1.71 -5.40
N LEU A 32 1.64 -1.09 -4.25
CA LEU A 32 1.05 -1.54 -3.00
C LEU A 32 -0.32 -0.89 -2.85
N CYS A 33 -1.37 -1.70 -2.79
CA CYS A 33 -2.74 -1.24 -2.71
C CYS A 33 -3.30 -1.55 -1.32
N ILE A 34 -3.92 -0.55 -0.70
CA ILE A 34 -4.49 -0.67 0.64
C ILE A 34 -5.94 -0.18 0.58
N ASP A 35 -6.87 -1.05 0.93
CA ASP A 35 -8.29 -0.77 0.93
C ASP A 35 -8.83 -0.79 2.36
N ASP A 36 -9.86 0.00 2.61
CA ASP A 36 -10.56 0.02 3.90
C ASP A 36 -9.61 0.17 5.08
N ASN A 37 -8.65 1.10 4.95
CA ASN A 37 -7.70 1.43 6.01
C ASN A 37 -6.90 0.22 6.52
N GLY A 38 -6.52 -0.65 5.61
CA GLY A 38 -5.66 -1.79 5.93
C GLY A 38 -6.36 -3.13 6.00
N LEU A 39 -7.68 -3.16 5.83
CA LEU A 39 -8.42 -4.44 5.86
C LEU A 39 -8.13 -5.31 4.65
N CYS A 40 -7.86 -4.70 3.50
CA CYS A 40 -7.51 -5.42 2.28
C CYS A 40 -6.21 -4.86 1.73
N VAL A 41 -5.17 -5.68 1.70
CA VAL A 41 -3.85 -5.27 1.23
C VAL A 41 -3.43 -6.19 0.09
N SER A 42 -2.94 -5.60 -0.99
CA SER A 42 -2.48 -6.39 -2.14
C SER A 42 -1.33 -5.71 -2.85
N LEU A 43 -0.56 -6.51 -3.59
CA LEU A 43 0.42 -6.02 -4.54
C LEU A 43 -0.16 -6.24 -5.94
N PHE A 44 -0.19 -5.18 -6.73
CA PHE A 44 -0.68 -5.24 -8.10
C PHE A 44 0.46 -4.97 -9.06
N ASP A 45 0.66 -5.89 -10.01
CA ASP A 45 1.68 -5.77 -11.05
C ASP A 45 1.00 -5.36 -12.35
N TYR A 46 1.16 -4.11 -12.74
CA TYR A 46 0.55 -3.58 -13.96
C TYR A 46 1.17 -4.18 -15.23
N ASP A 47 2.44 -4.58 -15.16
CA ASP A 47 3.12 -5.15 -16.32
C ASP A 47 2.61 -6.57 -16.61
N GLU A 48 2.47 -7.38 -15.58
CA GLU A 48 1.98 -8.76 -15.72
C GLU A 48 0.46 -8.87 -15.64
N GLY A 49 -0.20 -7.86 -15.09
CA GLY A 49 -1.64 -7.80 -15.03
C GLY A 49 -2.30 -8.65 -13.96
N TYR A 50 -1.61 -8.98 -12.88
CA TYR A 50 -2.19 -9.76 -11.78
C TYR A 50 -1.87 -9.13 -10.43
N SER A 51 -2.59 -9.58 -9.42
CA SER A 51 -2.40 -9.11 -8.05
C SER A 51 -2.18 -10.26 -7.08
N VAL A 52 -1.47 -9.97 -6.00
CA VAL A 52 -1.26 -10.92 -4.90
C VAL A 52 -1.86 -10.30 -3.64
N HIS A 53 -2.78 -11.01 -3.02
CA HIS A 53 -3.39 -10.55 -1.77
C HIS A 53 -2.48 -10.85 -0.59
N LEU A 54 -2.34 -9.87 0.28
CA LEU A 54 -1.53 -9.98 1.49
C LEU A 54 -2.46 -9.97 2.70
N ARG A 55 -1.90 -10.27 3.88
CA ARG A 55 -2.70 -10.20 5.09
C ARG A 55 -3.10 -8.77 5.40
N PRO A 56 -4.23 -8.56 6.09
CA PRO A 56 -4.59 -7.21 6.56
C PRO A 56 -3.52 -6.63 7.48
N LEU A 57 -3.40 -5.30 7.45
CA LEU A 57 -2.50 -4.56 8.32
C LEU A 57 -3.31 -3.76 9.33
N ASN A 58 -2.82 -3.67 10.55
CA ASN A 58 -3.55 -3.02 11.64
C ASN A 58 -2.98 -1.66 12.03
N THR A 59 -1.71 -1.42 11.77
CA THR A 59 -1.04 -0.21 12.24
C THR A 59 -0.22 0.45 11.14
N GLN A 60 0.05 1.75 11.32
CA GLN A 60 0.93 2.50 10.42
C GLN A 60 2.32 1.89 10.37
N GLU A 61 2.80 1.41 11.51
CA GLU A 61 4.12 0.78 11.62
C GLU A 61 4.21 -0.46 10.73
N GLU A 62 3.15 -1.25 10.67
CA GLU A 62 3.12 -2.42 9.79
C GLU A 62 3.19 -2.03 8.31
N VAL A 63 2.49 -0.98 7.92
CA VAL A 63 2.54 -0.47 6.55
C VAL A 63 3.95 0.01 6.21
N GLN A 64 4.58 0.75 7.13
CA GLN A 64 5.94 1.24 6.94
C GLN A 64 6.93 0.09 6.78
N GLN A 65 6.83 -0.94 7.60
CA GLN A 65 7.70 -2.11 7.52
C GLN A 65 7.53 -2.84 6.20
N LEU A 66 6.29 -3.04 5.78
CA LEU A 66 6.01 -3.71 4.51
C LEU A 66 6.55 -2.90 3.33
N TYR A 67 6.30 -1.59 3.32
CA TYR A 67 6.79 -0.73 2.25
C TYR A 67 8.31 -0.74 2.18
N LYS A 68 8.97 -0.69 3.33
CA LYS A 68 10.43 -0.72 3.39
C LYS A 68 11.00 -2.05 2.85
N LEU A 69 10.36 -3.16 3.17
CA LEU A 69 10.77 -4.47 2.66
C LEU A 69 10.62 -4.57 1.15
N LEU A 70 9.59 -3.95 0.60
CA LEU A 70 9.30 -4.02 -0.83
C LEU A 70 10.16 -3.06 -1.66
N SER A 71 10.39 -1.86 -1.15
CA SER A 71 11.00 -0.78 -1.92
C SER A 71 12.41 -0.40 -1.45
N GLU A 72 12.81 -0.86 -0.28
CA GLU A 72 14.05 -0.47 0.41
C GLU A 72 14.07 1.02 0.77
N GLU A 73 12.91 1.67 0.72
CA GLU A 73 12.76 3.08 1.07
C GLU A 73 11.77 3.22 2.23
N GLU A 74 11.91 4.30 3.00
CA GLU A 74 10.98 4.61 4.07
C GLU A 74 9.87 5.54 3.58
N LEU A 75 8.69 5.38 4.16
CA LEU A 75 7.57 6.29 3.89
C LEU A 75 7.77 7.67 4.51
#